data_70585ba38c5c300ffc0253d5e485db0a
#
_entry.id   70585ba38c5c300ffc0253d5e485db0a
#
_cell.length_a   1.000
_cell.length_b   1.000
_cell.length_c   1.000
_cell.angle_alpha   90.00
_cell.angle_beta   90.00
_cell.angle_gamma   90.00
#
_symmetry.space_group_name_H-M   'P 1'
#
loop_
_entity.id
_entity.type
_entity.pdbx_description
1 polymer ?
#
loop_
_entity_poly.entity_id
_entity_poly.type
_entity_poly.pdbx_seq_one_letter_code
_entity_poly.pdbx_strand_id
1 'polypeptide(L)'
;PGAALAVPITDSGEVVVLRQYRFACSRRILEFPAGTLESGESPLESIKREVQEESGYSAKRWDKLGEMLPCPGYSDETIHLFLARDLTKLEKKPEGDADEDIEVLKISPRKLNEIIASGEESLDGKTITAWFRACQLLNIR
;
A
#
# COMPACT_ATOMS: atom_id res chain seq x y z
N PRO A 1 18.09 4.11 4.02
CA PRO A 1 16.89 4.50 3.27
C PRO A 1 15.65 3.86 3.86
N GLY A 2 14.53 4.53 3.70
CA GLY A 2 13.26 4.07 4.24
C GLY A 2 12.10 4.37 3.32
N ALA A 3 11.03 3.60 3.51
CA ALA A 3 9.77 3.77 2.82
C ALA A 3 8.61 3.49 3.78
N ALA A 4 7.42 3.87 3.39
CA ALA A 4 6.21 3.57 4.14
C ALA A 4 5.15 3.02 3.18
N LEU A 5 4.31 2.12 3.70
CA LEU A 5 3.23 1.48 2.95
C LEU A 5 1.98 1.45 3.83
N ALA A 6 0.81 1.59 3.21
CA ALA A 6 -0.45 1.44 3.92
C ALA A 6 -1.37 0.44 3.23
N VAL A 7 -2.11 -0.30 4.06
CA VAL A 7 -3.24 -1.13 3.65
C VAL A 7 -4.52 -0.34 3.95
N PRO A 8 -5.12 0.32 2.94
CA PRO A 8 -6.35 1.08 3.18
C PRO A 8 -7.57 0.17 3.06
N ILE A 9 -8.46 0.25 4.06
CA ILE A 9 -9.71 -0.53 4.08
C ILE A 9 -10.89 0.41 4.27
N THR A 10 -11.88 0.30 3.38
CA THR A 10 -13.10 1.09 3.43
C THR A 10 -14.02 0.64 4.57
N ASP A 11 -15.01 1.45 4.92
CA ASP A 11 -16.00 1.11 5.94
C ASP A 11 -16.82 -0.14 5.55
N SER A 12 -16.98 -0.38 4.25
CA SER A 12 -17.64 -1.60 3.75
C SER A 12 -16.73 -2.84 3.74
N GLY A 13 -15.47 -2.70 4.15
CA GLY A 13 -14.52 -3.80 4.21
C GLY A 13 -13.77 -4.10 2.93
N GLU A 14 -13.87 -3.23 1.92
CA GLU A 14 -13.10 -3.37 0.69
C GLU A 14 -11.67 -2.85 0.88
N VAL A 15 -10.74 -3.49 0.20
CA VAL A 15 -9.32 -3.12 0.23
C VAL A 15 -9.02 -2.23 -0.97
N VAL A 16 -8.36 -1.10 -0.73
CA VAL A 16 -7.93 -0.20 -1.81
C VAL A 16 -6.55 -0.62 -2.26
N VAL A 17 -6.44 -1.02 -3.51
CA VAL A 17 -5.18 -1.45 -4.13
C VAL A 17 -4.91 -0.64 -5.39
N LEU A 18 -3.65 -0.63 -5.80
CA LEU A 18 -3.19 0.10 -6.98
C LEU A 18 -2.64 -0.89 -7.99
N ARG A 19 -2.95 -0.68 -9.27
CA ARG A 19 -2.25 -1.38 -10.35
C ARG A 19 -1.36 -0.37 -11.04
N GLN A 20 -0.06 -0.64 -11.04
CA GLN A 20 0.96 0.29 -11.49
C GLN A 20 1.99 -0.42 -12.36
N TYR A 21 2.38 0.23 -13.49
CA TYR A 21 3.46 -0.28 -14.32
C TYR A 21 4.81 -0.04 -13.65
N ARG A 22 5.63 -1.07 -13.58
CA ARG A 22 6.99 -1.00 -13.02
C ARG A 22 8.01 -1.29 -14.11
N PHE A 23 8.77 -0.30 -14.52
CA PHE A 23 9.75 -0.41 -15.60
C PHE A 23 10.81 -1.48 -15.32
N ALA A 24 11.27 -1.61 -14.08
CA ALA A 24 12.30 -2.56 -13.71
C ALA A 24 11.93 -4.01 -14.04
N CYS A 25 10.67 -4.37 -13.95
CA CYS A 25 10.17 -5.71 -14.24
C CYS A 25 9.28 -5.77 -15.49
N SER A 26 9.11 -4.65 -16.19
CA SER A 26 8.39 -4.53 -17.46
C SER A 26 6.96 -5.10 -17.41
N ARG A 27 6.25 -4.84 -16.32
CA ARG A 27 4.87 -5.31 -16.14
C ARG A 27 4.10 -4.45 -15.15
N ARG A 28 2.78 -4.55 -15.20
CA ARG A 28 1.91 -3.96 -14.19
C ARG A 28 1.87 -4.87 -12.97
N ILE A 29 1.90 -4.25 -11.79
CA ILE A 29 1.92 -4.94 -10.49
C ILE A 29 0.78 -4.42 -9.65
N LEU A 30 0.12 -5.32 -8.90
CA LEU A 30 -0.87 -4.95 -7.90
C LEU A 30 -0.14 -4.65 -6.59
N GLU A 31 -0.32 -3.43 -6.09
CA GLU A 31 0.39 -2.94 -4.91
C GLU A 31 -0.53 -2.17 -3.98
N PHE A 32 -0.10 -1.99 -2.74
CA PHE A 32 -0.67 -0.99 -1.85
C PHE A 32 0.01 0.36 -2.04
N PRO A 33 -0.65 1.48 -1.66
CA PRO A 33 0.02 2.79 -1.68
C PRO A 33 1.29 2.77 -0.84
N ALA A 34 2.37 3.28 -1.40
CA ALA A 34 3.67 3.31 -0.76
C ALA A 34 4.56 4.38 -1.36
N GLY A 35 5.53 4.85 -0.61
CA GLY A 35 6.50 5.80 -1.10
C GLY A 35 7.74 5.90 -0.24
N THR A 36 8.81 6.43 -0.81
CA THR A 36 10.07 6.69 -0.14
C THR A 36 9.90 7.86 0.85
N LEU A 37 10.50 7.74 2.03
CA LEU A 37 10.50 8.81 3.01
C LEU A 37 11.28 10.00 2.49
N GLU A 38 10.69 11.19 2.59
CA GLU A 38 11.39 12.43 2.31
C GLU A 38 12.16 12.88 3.55
N SER A 39 13.19 13.72 3.34
CA SER A 39 14.00 14.24 4.43
C SER A 39 13.13 14.98 5.45
N GLY A 40 13.27 14.59 6.74
CA GLY A 40 12.51 15.20 7.83
C GLY A 40 11.08 14.69 8.01
N GLU A 41 10.59 13.83 7.12
CA GLU A 41 9.26 13.20 7.29
C GLU A 41 9.33 12.00 8.21
N SER A 42 8.34 11.87 9.11
CA SER A 42 8.12 10.60 9.80
C SER A 42 7.46 9.59 8.85
N PRO A 43 7.59 8.28 9.10
CA PRO A 43 6.89 7.27 8.29
C PRO A 43 5.37 7.50 8.20
N LEU A 44 4.72 7.88 9.30
CA LEU A 44 3.29 8.16 9.31
C LEU A 44 2.91 9.37 8.46
N GLU A 45 3.67 10.46 8.54
CA GLU A 45 3.43 11.65 7.71
C GLU A 45 3.59 11.32 6.22
N SER A 46 4.65 10.58 5.90
CA SER A 46 4.92 10.15 4.53
C SER A 46 3.77 9.32 3.96
N ILE A 47 3.32 8.31 4.69
CA ILE A 47 2.27 7.44 4.17
C ILE A 47 0.91 8.13 4.10
N LYS A 48 0.61 9.06 4.99
CA LYS A 48 -0.61 9.87 4.88
C LYS A 48 -0.63 10.65 3.57
N ARG A 49 0.49 11.22 3.20
CA ARG A 49 0.64 11.96 1.94
C ARG A 49 0.51 11.02 0.73
N GLU A 50 1.23 9.91 0.73
CA GLU A 50 1.22 8.95 -0.38
C GLU A 50 -0.15 8.34 -0.63
N VAL A 51 -0.90 8.00 0.43
CA VAL A 51 -2.26 7.47 0.28
C VAL A 51 -3.16 8.46 -0.43
N GLN A 52 -3.07 9.74 -0.10
CA GLN A 52 -3.84 10.78 -0.79
C GLN A 52 -3.42 10.93 -2.24
N GLU A 53 -2.13 11.03 -2.50
CA GLU A 53 -1.57 11.24 -3.84
C GLU A 53 -1.85 10.07 -4.77
N GLU A 54 -1.66 8.85 -4.31
CA GLU A 54 -1.76 7.65 -5.14
C GLU A 54 -3.19 7.10 -5.25
N SER A 55 -3.95 7.10 -4.14
CA SER A 55 -5.27 6.48 -4.12
C SER A 55 -6.43 7.47 -4.17
N GLY A 56 -6.21 8.72 -3.81
CA GLY A 56 -7.30 9.71 -3.70
C GLY A 56 -8.16 9.54 -2.47
N TYR A 57 -7.69 8.84 -1.45
CA TYR A 57 -8.36 8.70 -0.16
C TYR A 57 -7.55 9.35 0.96
N SER A 58 -8.24 9.83 1.99
CA SER A 58 -7.64 10.15 3.28
C SER A 58 -8.16 9.17 4.32
N ALA A 59 -7.43 8.96 5.41
CA ALA A 59 -7.82 8.08 6.49
C ALA A 59 -7.68 8.79 7.83
N LYS A 60 -8.58 8.48 8.77
CA LYS A 60 -8.54 9.06 10.11
C LYS A 60 -7.91 8.13 11.14
N ARG A 61 -7.95 6.81 10.88
CA ARG A 61 -7.44 5.81 11.82
C ARG A 61 -6.24 5.09 11.22
N TRP A 62 -5.11 5.14 11.93
CA TRP A 62 -3.85 4.57 11.52
C TRP A 62 -3.30 3.65 12.59
N ASP A 63 -3.06 2.39 12.25
CA ASP A 63 -2.45 1.41 13.13
C ASP A 63 -1.14 0.92 12.52
N LYS A 64 -0.11 0.79 13.34
CA LYS A 64 1.16 0.23 12.88
C LYS A 64 1.03 -1.27 12.69
N LEU A 65 1.50 -1.76 11.54
CA LEU A 65 1.63 -3.19 11.25
C LEU A 65 3.07 -3.70 11.44
N GLY A 66 3.99 -2.80 11.78
CA GLY A 66 5.39 -3.11 12.00
C GLY A 66 6.29 -2.71 10.84
N GLU A 67 7.42 -3.35 10.74
CA GLU A 67 8.44 -3.06 9.73
C GLU A 67 8.82 -4.33 8.99
N MET A 68 9.36 -4.17 7.77
CA MET A 68 9.93 -5.27 7.02
C MET A 68 11.23 -4.82 6.33
N LEU A 69 12.11 -5.78 6.12
CA LEU A 69 13.36 -5.60 5.38
C LEU A 69 13.20 -6.29 4.03
N PRO A 70 13.06 -5.55 2.90
CA PRO A 70 12.80 -6.17 1.61
C PRO A 70 13.97 -6.96 1.05
N CYS A 71 15.19 -6.48 1.24
CA CYS A 71 16.39 -7.06 0.61
C CYS A 71 17.59 -7.05 1.56
N PRO A 72 17.53 -7.71 2.73
CA PRO A 72 18.57 -7.57 3.76
C PRO A 72 19.93 -8.13 3.36
N GLY A 73 20.02 -8.90 2.27
CA GLY A 73 21.29 -9.41 1.76
C GLY A 73 22.18 -8.34 1.15
N TYR A 74 21.62 -7.21 0.72
CA TYR A 74 22.40 -6.15 0.07
C TYR A 74 21.86 -4.73 0.30
N SER A 75 20.80 -4.58 1.06
CA SER A 75 20.21 -3.27 1.37
C SER A 75 19.77 -3.20 2.82
N ASP A 76 19.93 -2.03 3.42
CA ASP A 76 19.43 -1.74 4.77
C ASP A 76 18.05 -1.06 4.72
N GLU A 77 17.40 -1.05 3.57
CA GLU A 77 16.07 -0.47 3.42
C GLU A 77 15.09 -1.07 4.42
N THR A 78 14.36 -0.20 5.10
CA THR A 78 13.28 -0.59 6.01
C THR A 78 11.98 -0.01 5.50
N ILE A 79 10.95 -0.84 5.39
CA ILE A 79 9.61 -0.41 4.99
C ILE A 79 8.70 -0.45 6.22
N HIS A 80 8.12 0.71 6.55
CA HIS A 80 7.18 0.86 7.66
C HIS A 80 5.76 0.58 7.16
N LEU A 81 5.06 -0.35 7.83
CA LEU A 81 3.75 -0.83 7.39
C LEU A 81 2.64 -0.31 8.30
N PHE A 82 1.56 0.15 7.68
CA PHE A 82 0.40 0.73 8.38
C PHE A 82 -0.91 0.16 7.85
N LEU A 83 -1.91 0.11 8.73
CA LEU A 83 -3.31 -0.11 8.36
C LEU A 83 -4.02 1.24 8.41
N ALA A 84 -4.71 1.61 7.33
CA ALA A 84 -5.45 2.86 7.22
C ALA A 84 -6.95 2.56 7.15
N ARG A 85 -7.72 3.12 8.08
CA ARG A 85 -9.17 2.95 8.16
C ARG A 85 -9.87 4.29 8.30
N ASP A 86 -11.21 4.26 8.32
CA ASP A 86 -12.05 5.46 8.33
C ASP A 86 -11.69 6.34 7.13
N LEU A 87 -11.80 5.72 5.95
CA LEU A 87 -11.43 6.38 4.69
C LEU A 87 -12.49 7.37 4.24
N THR A 88 -12.03 8.49 3.70
CA THR A 88 -12.86 9.46 3.00
C THR A 88 -12.29 9.66 1.61
N LYS A 89 -13.14 9.52 0.59
CA LYS A 89 -12.71 9.80 -0.77
C LYS A 89 -12.56 11.30 -0.96
N LEU A 90 -11.42 11.73 -1.48
CA LEU A 90 -11.14 13.14 -1.77
C LEU A 90 -11.89 13.56 -3.03
N GLU A 91 -12.42 14.78 -3.07
CA GLU A 91 -13.07 15.35 -4.25
C GLU A 91 -12.07 15.49 -5.41
N LYS A 92 -10.86 15.90 -5.08
CA LYS A 92 -9.75 16.03 -6.04
C LYS A 92 -8.52 15.34 -5.47
N LYS A 93 -8.00 14.38 -6.21
CA LYS A 93 -6.75 13.71 -5.89
C LYS A 93 -5.59 14.73 -6.00
N PRO A 94 -4.73 14.87 -4.98
CA PRO A 94 -3.54 15.73 -5.07
C PRO A 94 -2.65 15.30 -6.23
N GLU A 95 -1.91 16.25 -6.80
CA GLU A 95 -0.93 15.93 -7.84
C GLU A 95 0.20 15.12 -7.21
N GLY A 96 0.44 13.94 -7.79
CA GLY A 96 1.60 13.11 -7.50
C GLY A 96 2.70 13.33 -8.53
N ASP A 97 3.62 12.38 -8.61
CA ASP A 97 4.67 12.39 -9.62
C ASP A 97 4.05 12.30 -11.03
N ALA A 98 4.52 13.15 -11.95
CA ALA A 98 3.94 13.31 -13.28
C ALA A 98 3.95 12.03 -14.12
N ASP A 99 4.82 11.08 -13.82
CA ASP A 99 5.01 9.84 -14.58
C ASP A 99 4.27 8.63 -13.97
N GLU A 100 3.44 8.84 -12.95
CA GLU A 100 2.70 7.74 -12.32
C GLU A 100 1.48 7.34 -13.15
N ASP A 101 1.52 6.11 -13.67
CA ASP A 101 0.37 5.44 -14.31
C ASP A 101 -0.25 4.49 -13.32
N ILE A 102 -1.17 5.01 -12.50
CA ILE A 102 -1.78 4.28 -11.40
C ILE A 102 -3.28 4.12 -11.63
N GLU A 103 -3.75 2.87 -11.62
CA GLU A 103 -5.16 2.52 -11.59
C GLU A 103 -5.56 2.15 -10.16
N VAL A 104 -6.59 2.82 -9.63
CA VAL A 104 -7.07 2.59 -8.25
C VAL A 104 -8.25 1.62 -8.29
N LEU A 105 -8.17 0.55 -7.49
CA LEU A 105 -9.18 -0.51 -7.42
C LEU A 105 -9.63 -0.72 -5.99
N LYS A 106 -10.90 -1.10 -5.84
CA LYS A 106 -11.44 -1.61 -4.56
C LYS A 106 -11.82 -3.06 -4.76
N ILE A 107 -11.25 -3.94 -3.96
CA ILE A 107 -11.52 -5.37 -4.06
C ILE A 107 -11.83 -5.93 -2.67
N SER A 108 -12.58 -7.05 -2.64
CA SER A 108 -12.84 -7.70 -1.37
C SER A 108 -11.58 -8.37 -0.82
N PRO A 109 -11.46 -8.55 0.51
CA PRO A 109 -10.38 -9.33 1.09
C PRO A 109 -10.27 -10.74 0.49
N ARG A 110 -11.40 -11.38 0.22
CA ARG A 110 -11.46 -12.69 -0.43
C ARG A 110 -10.80 -12.66 -1.81
N LYS A 111 -11.14 -11.64 -2.61
CA LYS A 111 -10.56 -11.51 -3.96
C LYS A 111 -9.04 -11.29 -3.90
N LEU A 112 -8.57 -10.48 -2.97
CA LEU A 112 -7.13 -10.29 -2.79
C LEU A 112 -6.43 -11.60 -2.40
N ASN A 113 -7.02 -12.37 -1.49
CA ASN A 113 -6.48 -13.67 -1.12
C ASN A 113 -6.46 -14.65 -2.31
N GLU A 114 -7.49 -14.63 -3.16
CA GLU A 114 -7.54 -15.45 -4.38
C GLU A 114 -6.43 -15.04 -5.37
N ILE A 115 -6.20 -13.75 -5.56
CA ILE A 115 -5.13 -13.23 -6.42
C ILE A 115 -3.76 -13.69 -5.91
N ILE A 116 -3.51 -13.56 -4.60
CA ILE A 116 -2.25 -13.97 -3.99
C ILE A 116 -2.03 -15.48 -4.14
N ALA A 117 -3.08 -16.27 -3.90
CA ALA A 117 -2.98 -17.73 -3.95
C ALA A 117 -2.79 -18.25 -5.37
N SER A 118 -3.46 -17.64 -6.36
CA SER A 118 -3.43 -18.11 -7.76
C SER A 118 -2.23 -17.60 -8.55
N GLY A 119 -1.67 -16.45 -8.16
CA GLY A 119 -0.66 -15.78 -8.94
C GLY A 119 -1.18 -15.18 -10.26
N GLU A 120 -2.49 -14.99 -10.38
CA GLU A 120 -3.09 -14.41 -11.60
C GLU A 120 -2.63 -12.99 -11.92
N GLU A 121 -2.17 -12.25 -10.90
CA GLU A 121 -1.52 -10.96 -11.07
C GLU A 121 -0.18 -10.95 -10.33
N SER A 122 0.75 -10.15 -10.82
CA SER A 122 2.03 -9.94 -10.13
C SER A 122 1.84 -9.05 -8.92
N LEU A 123 2.38 -9.47 -7.80
CA LEU A 123 2.46 -8.70 -6.57
C LEU A 123 3.91 -8.68 -6.10
N ASP A 124 4.26 -7.66 -5.35
CA ASP A 124 5.58 -7.60 -4.73
C ASP A 124 5.55 -8.08 -3.27
N GLY A 125 6.72 -8.29 -2.72
CA GLY A 125 6.85 -8.84 -1.36
C GLY A 125 6.27 -7.94 -0.27
N LYS A 126 6.41 -6.61 -0.39
CA LYS A 126 5.89 -5.69 0.63
C LYS A 126 4.36 -5.73 0.71
N THR A 127 3.69 -5.88 -0.44
CA THR A 127 2.23 -5.99 -0.53
C THR A 127 1.73 -7.25 0.19
N ILE A 128 2.34 -8.39 -0.10
CA ILE A 128 1.98 -9.66 0.52
C ILE A 128 2.23 -9.62 2.03
N THR A 129 3.37 -9.10 2.45
CA THR A 129 3.72 -8.99 3.88
C THR A 129 2.75 -8.09 4.63
N ALA A 130 2.44 -6.91 4.09
CA ALA A 130 1.51 -5.97 4.70
C ALA A 130 0.10 -6.56 4.81
N TRP A 131 -0.35 -7.23 3.76
CA TRP A 131 -1.66 -7.87 3.75
C TRP A 131 -1.74 -8.99 4.80
N PHE A 132 -0.73 -9.83 4.87
CA PHE A 132 -0.68 -10.88 5.90
C PHE A 132 -0.83 -10.29 7.31
N ARG A 133 -0.06 -9.25 7.63
CA ARG A 133 -0.11 -8.60 8.95
C ARG A 133 -1.46 -7.91 9.20
N ALA A 134 -2.05 -7.29 8.19
CA ALA A 134 -3.38 -6.70 8.30
C ALA A 134 -4.44 -7.76 8.61
N CYS A 135 -4.38 -8.90 7.92
CA CYS A 135 -5.28 -10.02 8.17
C CYS A 135 -5.16 -10.55 9.61
N GLN A 136 -3.95 -10.65 10.14
CA GLN A 136 -3.73 -11.08 11.52
C GLN A 136 -4.36 -10.10 12.50
N LEU A 137 -4.17 -8.80 12.30
CA LEU A 137 -4.74 -7.78 13.18
C LEU A 137 -6.27 -7.74 13.11
N LEU A 138 -6.85 -7.96 11.93
CA LEU A 138 -8.29 -7.87 11.69
C LEU A 138 -9.02 -9.22 11.78
N ASN A 139 -8.31 -10.31 12.06
CA ASN A 139 -8.87 -11.67 12.08
C ASN A 139 -9.54 -12.05 10.74
N ILE A 140 -8.95 -11.64 9.63
CA ILE A 140 -9.37 -12.04 8.29
C ILE A 140 -8.64 -13.33 7.91
N ARG A 141 -9.41 -14.29 7.39
CA ARG A 141 -8.87 -15.58 6.92
C ARG A 141 -8.85 -15.69 5.41
#